data_684162109a794bf33737f19911fb61c1
#
_entry.id   684162109a794bf33737f19911fb61c1
#
_cell.length_a   1.000
_cell.length_b   1.000
_cell.length_c   1.000
_cell.angle_alpha   90.00
_cell.angle_beta   90.00
_cell.angle_gamma   90.00
#
_symmetry.space_group_name_H-M   'P 1'
#
loop_
_entity.id
_entity.type
_entity.pdbx_description
1 polymer ?
#
loop_
_entity_poly.entity_id
_entity_poly.type
_entity_poly.pdbx_seq_one_letter_code
_entity_poly.pdbx_strand_id
1 'polypeptide(L)'
;NFFQVARIEASDDEWAEQLREVFEESGLLGTQLLKQVPEGMVNLNYDIHICVHMGTELTPEESAYPPTVSYPEEGASANKLHTLVLLDAELNKLHWMVIDIPGAKVHKGKTITAYAGPNPAENTGTHR
;
A
#
# COMPACT_ATOMS: atom_id res chain seq x y z
N ASN A 1 5.77 3.76 11.89
CA ASN A 1 5.15 2.57 11.31
C ASN A 1 3.96 2.97 10.45
N PHE A 2 3.67 2.23 9.43
CA PHE A 2 2.53 2.49 8.58
C PHE A 2 1.84 1.19 8.18
N PHE A 3 0.54 1.32 7.91
CA PHE A 3 -0.34 0.22 7.57
C PHE A 3 -0.29 -0.04 6.06
N GLN A 4 -0.10 -1.28 5.70
CA GLN A 4 -0.13 -1.71 4.31
C GLN A 4 -0.85 -3.04 4.18
N VAL A 5 -1.33 -3.33 2.99
CA VAL A 5 -2.05 -4.56 2.69
C VAL A 5 -1.31 -5.34 1.62
N ALA A 6 -1.02 -6.58 1.91
CA ALA A 6 -0.41 -7.50 0.96
C ALA A 6 -1.35 -8.68 0.67
N ARG A 7 -1.05 -9.37 -0.41
CA ARG A 7 -1.86 -10.49 -0.86
C ARG A 7 -1.73 -11.70 0.06
N ILE A 8 -2.86 -12.35 0.31
CA ILE A 8 -2.94 -13.65 0.96
C ILE A 8 -3.47 -14.67 -0.05
N GLU A 9 -2.84 -15.84 -0.12
CA GLU A 9 -3.35 -16.96 -0.89
C GLU A 9 -4.45 -17.66 -0.11
N ALA A 10 -5.70 -17.31 -0.41
CA ALA A 10 -6.91 -17.88 0.16
C ALA A 10 -7.98 -18.00 -0.91
N SER A 11 -9.09 -18.66 -0.60
CA SER A 11 -10.26 -18.62 -1.49
C SER A 11 -10.74 -17.19 -1.62
N ASP A 12 -11.37 -16.84 -2.76
CA ASP A 12 -11.83 -15.49 -3.06
C ASP A 12 -12.71 -14.91 -1.94
N ASP A 13 -13.58 -15.74 -1.37
CA ASP A 13 -14.49 -15.31 -0.29
C ASP A 13 -13.76 -15.03 1.01
N GLU A 14 -12.84 -15.91 1.42
CA GLU A 14 -12.03 -15.73 2.63
C GLU A 14 -11.12 -14.52 2.50
N TRP A 15 -10.54 -14.33 1.33
CA TRP A 15 -9.68 -13.21 1.03
C TRP A 15 -10.44 -11.87 1.12
N ALA A 16 -11.62 -11.80 0.52
CA ALA A 16 -12.43 -10.59 0.53
C ALA A 16 -12.88 -10.23 1.95
N GLU A 17 -13.22 -11.23 2.76
CA GLU A 17 -13.64 -11.00 4.14
C GLU A 17 -12.48 -10.54 5.03
N GLN A 18 -11.31 -11.17 4.91
CA GLN A 18 -10.11 -10.74 5.61
C GLN A 18 -9.72 -9.31 5.26
N LEU A 19 -9.78 -8.97 3.98
CA LEU A 19 -9.50 -7.62 3.51
C LEU A 19 -10.46 -6.60 4.13
N ARG A 20 -11.74 -6.94 4.19
CA ARG A 20 -12.76 -6.08 4.82
C ARG A 20 -12.47 -5.86 6.29
N GLU A 21 -12.20 -6.92 7.04
CA GLU A 21 -11.91 -6.84 8.47
C GLU A 21 -10.71 -5.95 8.76
N VAL A 22 -9.62 -6.12 8.00
CA VAL A 22 -8.40 -5.33 8.17
C VAL A 22 -8.68 -3.84 7.93
N PHE A 23 -9.42 -3.51 6.87
CA PHE A 23 -9.75 -2.12 6.58
C PHE A 23 -10.74 -1.52 7.57
N GLU A 24 -11.69 -2.29 8.08
CA GLU A 24 -12.59 -1.85 9.14
C GLU A 24 -11.84 -1.55 10.44
N GLU A 25 -10.96 -2.45 10.86
CA GLU A 25 -10.15 -2.30 12.06
C GLU A 25 -9.13 -1.16 11.95
N SER A 26 -8.66 -0.86 10.75
CA SER A 26 -7.69 0.21 10.51
C SER A 26 -8.26 1.60 10.78
N GLY A 27 -9.57 1.76 10.75
CA GLY A 27 -10.23 3.06 10.84
C GLY A 27 -10.13 3.91 9.58
N LEU A 28 -9.66 3.35 8.47
CA LEU A 28 -9.52 4.07 7.20
C LEU A 28 -10.82 4.18 6.41
N LEU A 29 -11.74 3.23 6.60
CA LEU A 29 -13.04 3.26 5.93
C LEU A 29 -13.91 4.41 6.46
N GLY A 30 -14.62 5.07 5.55
CA GLY A 30 -15.47 6.21 5.88
C GLY A 30 -14.71 7.52 6.03
N THR A 31 -13.40 7.52 5.87
CA THR A 31 -12.59 8.74 5.81
C THR A 31 -12.69 9.37 4.43
N GLN A 32 -12.11 10.55 4.27
CA GLN A 32 -12.00 11.19 2.95
C GLN A 32 -11.11 10.40 1.99
N LEU A 33 -10.22 9.57 2.53
CA LEU A 33 -9.27 8.78 1.75
C LEU A 33 -9.88 7.51 1.19
N LEU A 34 -10.74 6.85 1.96
CA LEU A 34 -11.26 5.54 1.60
C LEU A 34 -12.73 5.39 1.99
N LYS A 35 -13.59 5.31 0.98
CA LYS A 35 -15.04 5.17 1.18
C LYS A 35 -15.52 3.73 1.16
N GLN A 36 -14.75 2.86 0.54
CA GLN A 36 -15.09 1.44 0.41
C GLN A 36 -13.83 0.59 0.42
N VAL A 37 -14.00 -0.69 0.73
CA VAL A 37 -12.89 -1.65 0.70
C VAL A 37 -12.37 -1.80 -0.73
N PRO A 38 -11.03 -1.74 -0.95
CA PRO A 38 -10.45 -1.97 -2.27
C PRO A 38 -10.79 -3.37 -2.81
N GLU A 39 -10.93 -3.48 -4.12
CA GLU A 39 -11.22 -4.75 -4.80
C GLU A 39 -9.98 -5.61 -5.04
N GLY A 40 -8.80 -5.02 -4.96
CA GLY A 40 -7.54 -5.70 -5.19
C GLY A 40 -6.50 -5.34 -4.15
N MET A 41 -5.36 -6.00 -4.23
CA MET A 41 -4.26 -5.79 -3.31
C MET A 41 -2.94 -5.55 -4.02
N VAL A 42 -2.10 -4.76 -3.38
CA VAL A 42 -0.73 -4.49 -3.79
C VAL A 42 0.22 -5.30 -2.91
N ASN A 43 1.16 -5.99 -3.53
CA ASN A 43 2.21 -6.70 -2.82
C ASN A 43 3.43 -5.79 -2.68
N LEU A 44 3.94 -5.68 -1.47
CA LEU A 44 5.10 -4.87 -1.16
C LEU A 44 6.17 -5.72 -0.49
N ASN A 45 7.40 -5.59 -0.98
CA ASN A 45 8.57 -6.22 -0.35
C ASN A 45 9.63 -5.15 -0.12
N TYR A 46 9.92 -4.87 1.15
CA TYR A 46 10.96 -3.90 1.52
C TYR A 46 12.36 -4.51 1.50
N ASP A 47 12.43 -5.81 1.71
CA ASP A 47 13.65 -6.59 1.63
C ASP A 47 13.24 -8.01 1.21
N ILE A 48 14.21 -8.84 0.87
CA ILE A 48 13.95 -10.26 0.57
C ILE A 48 13.28 -10.99 1.75
N HIS A 49 13.40 -10.46 2.96
CA HIS A 49 12.82 -11.03 4.18
C HIS A 49 11.63 -10.24 4.74
N ILE A 50 11.30 -9.08 4.17
CA ILE A 50 10.26 -8.19 4.69
C ILE A 50 9.13 -8.08 3.67
N CYS A 51 8.21 -9.04 3.72
CA CYS A 51 6.98 -9.01 2.95
C CYS A 51 5.88 -8.34 3.76
N VAL A 52 5.20 -7.38 3.15
CA VAL A 52 4.06 -6.74 3.79
C VAL A 52 2.82 -7.60 3.61
N HIS A 53 2.21 -7.95 4.71
CA HIS A 53 0.89 -8.56 4.79
C HIS A 53 -0.12 -7.56 5.32
N MET A 54 -1.39 -7.94 5.37
CA MET A 54 -2.45 -7.07 5.89
C MET A 54 -2.12 -6.59 7.30
N GLY A 55 -1.87 -5.29 7.46
CA GLY A 55 -1.59 -4.68 8.75
C GLY A 55 -0.20 -4.94 9.31
N THR A 56 0.75 -5.36 8.51
CA THR A 56 2.13 -5.54 8.96
C THR A 56 2.70 -4.22 9.47
N GLU A 57 3.21 -4.21 10.69
CA GLU A 57 3.91 -3.06 11.25
C GLU A 57 5.37 -3.08 10.81
N LEU A 58 5.86 -1.91 10.39
CA LEU A 58 7.23 -1.71 9.95
C LEU A 58 7.88 -0.62 10.76
N THR A 59 9.16 -0.81 11.07
CA THR A 59 9.97 0.26 11.65
C THR A 59 10.42 1.25 10.58
N PRO A 60 10.81 2.49 10.97
CA PRO A 60 11.37 3.45 10.01
C PRO A 60 12.58 2.91 9.25
N GLU A 61 13.44 2.15 9.91
CA GLU A 61 14.62 1.56 9.29
C GLU A 61 14.25 0.52 8.22
N GLU A 62 13.28 -0.34 8.51
CA GLU A 62 12.80 -1.37 7.57
C GLU A 62 12.19 -0.77 6.31
N SER A 63 11.61 0.40 6.42
CA SER A 63 10.90 1.09 5.36
C SER A 63 11.60 2.34 4.83
N ALA A 64 12.90 2.48 5.10
CA ALA A 64 13.67 3.65 4.71
C ALA A 64 13.82 3.82 3.19
N TYR A 65 13.85 2.71 2.45
CA TYR A 65 14.00 2.70 0.98
C TYR A 65 12.74 2.17 0.30
N PRO A 66 12.51 2.53 -0.98
CA PRO A 66 11.29 2.11 -1.67
C PRO A 66 11.20 0.58 -1.78
N PRO A 67 9.99 0.03 -1.55
CA PRO A 67 9.77 -1.39 -1.70
C PRO A 67 9.67 -1.80 -3.17
N THR A 68 9.83 -3.09 -3.43
CA THR A 68 9.39 -3.68 -4.67
C THR A 68 7.87 -3.79 -4.65
N VAL A 69 7.22 -3.29 -5.68
CA VAL A 69 5.76 -3.24 -5.79
C VAL A 69 5.30 -4.18 -6.90
N SER A 70 4.33 -5.01 -6.59
CA SER A 70 3.67 -5.84 -7.59
C SER A 70 2.17 -5.94 -7.32
N TYR A 71 1.39 -6.07 -8.37
CA TYR A 71 -0.05 -6.30 -8.31
C TYR A 71 -0.50 -7.05 -9.56
N PRO A 72 -1.65 -7.76 -9.50
CA PRO A 72 -2.12 -8.54 -10.64
C PRO A 72 -2.40 -7.68 -11.87
N GLU A 73 -1.90 -8.12 -13.03
CA GLU A 73 -2.20 -7.57 -14.34
C GLU A 73 -3.15 -8.53 -15.07
N GLU A 74 -4.45 -8.44 -14.78
CA GLU A 74 -5.44 -9.31 -15.41
C GLU A 74 -6.47 -8.52 -16.22
N GLY A 75 -6.85 -9.08 -17.37
CA GLY A 75 -7.90 -8.52 -18.21
C GLY A 75 -7.63 -7.07 -18.62
N ALA A 76 -8.62 -6.22 -18.43
CA ALA A 76 -8.56 -4.82 -18.84
C ALA A 76 -7.52 -4.00 -18.08
N SER A 77 -7.11 -4.41 -16.88
CA SER A 77 -6.14 -3.67 -16.08
C SER A 77 -4.73 -3.72 -16.65
N ALA A 78 -4.38 -4.78 -17.38
CA ALA A 78 -3.06 -4.93 -18.01
C ALA A 78 -2.77 -3.86 -19.06
N ASN A 79 -3.80 -3.28 -19.67
CA ASN A 79 -3.70 -2.27 -20.73
C ASN A 79 -4.02 -0.85 -20.24
N LYS A 80 -4.15 -0.67 -18.93
CA LYS A 80 -4.44 0.63 -18.34
C LYS A 80 -3.20 1.25 -17.71
N LEU A 81 -3.23 2.56 -17.57
CA LEU A 81 -2.26 3.28 -16.77
C LEU A 81 -2.74 3.32 -15.32
N HIS A 82 -1.83 3.10 -14.40
CA HIS A 82 -2.10 3.08 -12.97
C HIS A 82 -1.37 4.21 -12.24
N THR A 83 -1.87 4.54 -11.08
CA THR A 83 -1.25 5.49 -10.16
C THR A 83 -0.95 4.76 -8.85
N LEU A 84 0.29 4.89 -8.38
CA LEU A 84 0.72 4.40 -7.08
C LEU A 84 0.83 5.57 -6.12
N VAL A 85 0.20 5.43 -4.96
CA VAL A 85 0.25 6.44 -3.90
C VAL A 85 0.56 5.75 -2.58
N LEU A 86 1.54 6.28 -1.87
CA LEU A 86 1.82 5.94 -0.47
C LEU A 86 1.64 7.19 0.37
N LEU A 87 0.75 7.12 1.34
CA LEU A 87 0.51 8.26 2.21
C LEU A 87 0.32 7.83 3.67
N ASP A 88 0.63 8.74 4.57
CA ASP A 88 0.34 8.61 5.99
C ASP A 88 -1.06 9.18 6.24
N ALA A 89 -2.00 8.31 6.60
CA ALA A 89 -3.39 8.70 6.82
C ALA A 89 -3.58 9.53 8.11
N GLU A 90 -2.68 9.40 9.08
CA GLU A 90 -2.75 10.19 10.33
C GLU A 90 -2.37 11.64 10.08
N LEU A 91 -1.38 11.88 9.21
CA LEU A 91 -0.85 13.21 8.92
C LEU A 91 -1.30 13.78 7.58
N ASN A 92 -2.02 13.02 6.77
CA ASN A 92 -2.31 13.37 5.37
C ASN A 92 -1.04 13.72 4.59
N LYS A 93 0.03 13.00 4.84
CA LYS A 93 1.33 13.25 4.23
C LYS A 93 1.59 12.28 3.09
N LEU A 94 1.92 12.82 1.93
CA LEU A 94 2.30 12.04 0.77
C LEU A 94 3.77 11.60 0.88
N HIS A 95 3.99 10.29 0.83
CA HIS A 95 5.32 9.70 0.92
C HIS A 95 5.87 9.23 -0.43
N TRP A 96 5.00 8.91 -1.36
CA TRP A 96 5.39 8.44 -2.68
C TRP A 96 4.23 8.57 -3.65
N MET A 97 4.53 9.03 -4.86
CA MET A 97 3.52 9.08 -5.92
C MET A 97 4.16 8.83 -7.27
N VAL A 98 3.65 7.84 -7.97
CA VAL A 98 4.05 7.49 -9.34
C VAL A 98 2.79 7.41 -10.19
N ILE A 99 2.79 8.09 -11.33
CA ILE A 99 1.67 8.11 -12.28
C ILE A 99 2.06 7.47 -13.60
N ASP A 100 1.08 7.27 -14.46
CA ASP A 100 1.26 6.72 -15.81
C ASP A 100 2.03 5.40 -15.82
N ILE A 101 1.72 4.53 -14.87
CA ILE A 101 2.34 3.22 -14.75
C ILE A 101 1.67 2.26 -15.74
N PRO A 102 2.39 1.77 -16.77
CA PRO A 102 1.81 0.82 -17.71
C PRO A 102 1.67 -0.56 -17.02
N GLY A 103 0.44 -1.03 -16.85
CA GLY A 103 0.18 -2.28 -16.14
C GLY A 103 0.73 -2.26 -14.71
N ALA A 104 1.57 -3.22 -14.36
CA ALA A 104 2.23 -3.29 -13.05
C ALA A 104 3.72 -2.90 -13.09
N LYS A 105 4.18 -2.28 -14.16
CA LYS A 105 5.58 -1.90 -14.34
C LYS A 105 5.87 -0.53 -13.71
N VAL A 106 5.90 -0.47 -12.39
CA VAL A 106 6.05 0.77 -11.63
C VAL A 106 7.29 1.57 -12.04
N HIS A 107 8.38 0.90 -12.36
CA HIS A 107 9.63 1.53 -12.81
C HIS A 107 9.51 2.29 -14.14
N LYS A 108 8.46 2.04 -14.92
CA LYS A 108 8.17 2.75 -16.17
C LYS A 108 7.21 3.93 -16.00
N GLY A 109 6.67 4.11 -14.81
CA GLY A 109 5.83 5.24 -14.49
C GLY A 109 6.63 6.53 -14.31
N LYS A 110 5.89 7.64 -14.17
CA LYS A 110 6.48 8.94 -13.90
C LYS A 110 6.38 9.26 -12.41
N THR A 111 7.51 9.42 -11.76
CA THR A 111 7.56 9.79 -10.34
C THR A 111 7.21 11.26 -10.17
N ILE A 112 6.12 11.54 -9.47
CA ILE A 112 5.68 12.89 -9.11
C ILE A 112 6.28 13.29 -7.76
N THR A 113 6.22 12.39 -6.79
CA THR A 113 6.81 12.56 -5.46
C THR A 113 7.74 11.38 -5.20
N ALA A 114 9.02 11.67 -5.01
CA ALA A 114 10.00 10.64 -4.70
C ALA A 114 9.69 9.95 -3.39
N TYR A 115 10.01 8.67 -3.30
CA TYR A 115 9.80 7.92 -2.08
C TYR A 115 10.52 8.57 -0.90
N ALA A 116 9.77 8.81 0.16
CA ALA A 116 10.30 9.23 1.45
C ALA A 116 9.79 8.23 2.49
N GLY A 117 10.69 7.52 3.13
CA GLY A 117 10.34 6.56 4.17
C GLY A 117 9.58 7.23 5.33
N PRO A 118 8.75 6.49 6.06
CA PRO A 118 8.11 7.01 7.25
C PRO A 118 9.15 7.42 8.29
N ASN A 119 8.94 8.59 8.86
CA ASN A 119 9.78 9.10 9.94
C ASN A 119 8.87 9.76 10.98
N PRO A 120 8.03 8.96 11.68
CA PRO A 120 7.10 9.51 12.66
C PRO A 120 7.86 10.15 13.82
N ALA A 121 7.33 11.26 14.34
CA ALA A 121 7.88 11.88 15.53
C ALA A 121 7.78 10.92 16.73
N GLU A 122 8.71 11.03 17.65
CA GLU A 122 8.70 10.23 18.88
C GLU A 122 7.36 10.39 19.61
N ASN A 123 6.86 9.30 20.17
CA ASN A 123 5.62 9.26 20.96
C ASN A 123 4.33 9.58 20.17
N THR A 124 4.34 9.49 18.84
CA THR A 124 3.13 9.67 18.05
C THR A 124 2.37 8.36 17.77
N GLY A 125 2.91 7.24 18.23
CA GLY A 125 2.29 5.93 18.05
C GLY A 125 2.44 5.37 16.63
N THR A 126 1.62 4.38 16.30
CA THR A 126 1.60 3.74 14.99
C THR A 126 0.81 4.57 13.99
N HIS A 127 1.39 4.85 12.84
CA HIS A 127 0.74 5.56 11.72
C HIS A 127 0.23 4.58 10.68
N ARG A 128 -0.88 4.92 10.03
CA ARG A 128 -1.50 4.12 8.96
C ARG A 128 -1.35 4.77 7.60
#